data_90a066c4824df245cc7c3b00c5d2d091
#
_entry.id   90a066c4824df245cc7c3b00c5d2d091
#
_cell.length_a   1.000
_cell.length_b   1.000
_cell.length_c   1.000
_cell.angle_alpha   90.00
_cell.angle_beta   90.00
_cell.angle_gamma   90.00
#
_symmetry.space_group_name_H-M   'P 1'
#
loop_
_entity.id
_entity.type
_entity.pdbx_description
1 polymer ?
#
loop_
_entity_poly.entity_id
_entity_poly.type
_entity_poly.pdbx_seq_one_letter_code
_entity_poly.pdbx_strand_id
1 'polypeptide(L)'
;WNGMPLSCHLMLTAGPRAALGLLSPGDRVIAAGDPLTVAYGVWGALNCRAGFVVEDGAGLPAGIGDYVERLVAPYFEAVAEWYGALHVGQRGGVLQEIIDRRLGDAFFGIGLNPGHLLGLDEWVSSPVFPGSTVELRSGMALQVDIIPATGTAWFTTNIEDGIALADAALRAELAAAYPDAWARIQHRRR
;
A
#
# COMPACT_ATOMS: atom_id res chain seq x y z
N TRP A 1 -11.55 -4.41 19.78
CA TRP A 1 -12.20 -3.49 18.85
C TRP A 1 -13.53 -4.09 18.36
N ASN A 2 -14.50 -4.18 19.26
CA ASN A 2 -15.87 -4.64 18.96
C ASN A 2 -15.96 -5.99 18.20
N GLY A 3 -14.97 -6.87 18.41
CA GLY A 3 -14.98 -8.20 17.81
C GLY A 3 -14.72 -8.26 16.31
N MET A 4 -14.21 -7.19 15.69
CA MET A 4 -13.83 -7.25 14.27
C MET A 4 -12.70 -8.25 14.06
N PRO A 5 -12.84 -9.21 13.12
CA PRO A 5 -11.78 -10.15 12.80
C PRO A 5 -10.60 -9.44 12.14
N LEU A 6 -9.44 -10.04 12.21
CA LEU A 6 -8.28 -9.59 11.44
C LEU A 6 -8.53 -9.82 9.95
N SER A 7 -8.03 -8.91 9.09
CA SER A 7 -8.07 -9.07 7.63
C SER A 7 -7.22 -10.25 7.16
N CYS A 8 -6.13 -10.51 7.88
CA CYS A 8 -5.22 -11.64 7.67
C CYS A 8 -4.52 -11.94 9.00
N HIS A 9 -3.69 -12.98 9.05
CA HIS A 9 -2.79 -13.17 10.18
C HIS A 9 -1.82 -11.98 10.30
N LEU A 10 -1.38 -11.67 11.52
CA LEU A 10 -0.35 -10.64 11.71
C LEU A 10 0.93 -11.05 10.96
N MET A 11 1.34 -10.23 10.01
CA MET A 11 2.60 -10.41 9.28
C MET A 11 3.63 -9.42 9.82
N LEU A 12 4.73 -9.95 10.31
CA LEU A 12 5.86 -9.14 10.80
C LEU A 12 7.15 -9.94 10.63
N THR A 13 8.03 -9.43 9.80
CA THR A 13 9.32 -10.05 9.56
C THR A 13 10.44 -9.01 9.59
N ALA A 14 11.59 -9.38 10.18
CA ALA A 14 12.76 -8.51 10.24
C ALA A 14 14.03 -9.30 9.90
N GLY A 15 15.07 -8.58 9.49
CA GLY A 15 16.35 -9.14 9.11
C GLY A 15 16.25 -10.08 7.89
N PRO A 16 16.99 -11.19 7.82
CA PRO A 16 17.02 -12.07 6.64
C PRO A 16 15.66 -12.63 6.21
N ARG A 17 14.67 -12.70 7.12
CA ARG A 17 13.34 -13.20 6.81
C ARG A 17 12.42 -12.14 6.19
N ALA A 18 12.77 -10.86 6.26
CA ALA A 18 11.93 -9.78 5.75
C ALA A 18 11.63 -9.94 4.25
N ALA A 19 12.58 -10.46 3.47
CA ALA A 19 12.40 -10.72 2.03
C ALA A 19 11.37 -11.83 1.70
N LEU A 20 10.96 -12.62 2.66
CA LEU A 20 9.96 -13.68 2.45
C LEU A 20 8.53 -13.13 2.50
N GLY A 21 8.34 -11.88 2.92
CA GLY A 21 7.00 -11.26 3.03
C GLY A 21 6.08 -12.05 3.97
N LEU A 22 4.84 -12.02 3.78
CA LEU A 22 3.67 -12.75 4.33
C LEU A 22 3.86 -13.76 5.50
N LEU A 23 4.92 -13.63 6.29
CA LEU A 23 5.22 -14.53 7.41
C LEU A 23 4.77 -13.95 8.74
N SER A 24 4.33 -14.84 9.62
CA SER A 24 4.06 -14.50 11.02
C SER A 24 5.33 -14.09 11.76
N PRO A 25 5.20 -13.30 12.85
CA PRO A 25 6.32 -12.94 13.72
C PRO A 25 7.11 -14.17 14.18
N GLY A 26 8.42 -14.00 14.32
CA GLY A 26 9.31 -14.95 14.95
C GLY A 26 9.83 -14.40 16.29
N ASP A 27 10.79 -15.09 16.87
CA ASP A 27 11.46 -14.72 18.13
C ASP A 27 12.65 -13.77 17.95
N ARG A 28 12.93 -13.35 16.70
CA ARG A 28 14.02 -12.40 16.41
C ARG A 28 13.73 -11.04 17.07
N VAL A 29 14.69 -10.56 17.83
CA VAL A 29 14.69 -9.16 18.27
C VAL A 29 15.07 -8.27 17.10
N ILE A 30 14.23 -7.30 16.79
CA ILE A 30 14.45 -6.32 15.73
C ILE A 30 15.63 -5.41 16.11
N ALA A 31 16.58 -5.23 15.22
CA ALA A 31 17.78 -4.43 15.45
C ALA A 31 17.87 -3.27 14.43
N ALA A 32 18.62 -2.23 14.80
CA ALA A 32 18.94 -1.14 13.87
C ALA A 32 19.67 -1.69 12.62
N GLY A 33 19.29 -1.20 11.45
CA GLY A 33 19.77 -1.67 10.15
C GLY A 33 19.01 -2.87 9.59
N ASP A 34 18.12 -3.51 10.36
CA ASP A 34 17.32 -4.61 9.82
C ASP A 34 16.34 -4.11 8.74
N PRO A 35 16.21 -4.83 7.63
CA PRO A 35 15.02 -4.72 6.80
C PRO A 35 13.82 -5.22 7.60
N LEU A 36 12.67 -4.55 7.44
CA LEU A 36 11.43 -4.82 8.16
C LEU A 36 10.24 -4.79 7.20
N THR A 37 9.37 -5.77 7.31
CA THR A 37 8.03 -5.74 6.71
C THR A 37 7.00 -5.98 7.79
N VAL A 38 5.95 -5.16 7.82
CA VAL A 38 4.80 -5.34 8.70
C VAL A 38 3.51 -5.13 7.93
N ALA A 39 2.57 -6.03 8.10
CA ALA A 39 1.20 -5.87 7.63
C ALA A 39 0.22 -6.34 8.71
N TYR A 40 -0.75 -5.51 9.01
CA TYR A 40 -1.82 -5.83 9.96
C TYR A 40 -3.06 -4.99 9.66
N GLY A 41 -4.19 -5.49 10.05
CA GLY A 41 -5.45 -4.79 9.92
C GLY A 41 -6.62 -5.63 10.39
N VAL A 42 -7.77 -5.01 10.41
CA VAL A 42 -9.08 -5.67 10.57
C VAL A 42 -9.78 -5.68 9.22
N TRP A 43 -10.84 -6.44 9.07
CA TRP A 43 -11.63 -6.47 7.85
C TRP A 43 -11.90 -5.08 7.28
N GLY A 44 -11.56 -4.91 5.99
CA GLY A 44 -11.71 -3.65 5.27
C GLY A 44 -10.65 -2.58 5.58
N ALA A 45 -9.59 -2.93 6.32
CA ALA A 45 -8.54 -2.00 6.72
C ALA A 45 -7.20 -2.71 6.93
N LEU A 46 -6.50 -3.04 5.86
CA LEU A 46 -5.13 -3.53 5.92
C LEU A 46 -4.15 -2.36 5.80
N ASN A 47 -3.08 -2.41 6.58
CA ASN A 47 -1.96 -1.48 6.49
C ASN A 47 -0.67 -2.27 6.34
N CYS A 48 0.12 -1.93 5.34
CA CYS A 48 1.42 -2.52 5.11
C CYS A 48 2.50 -1.45 5.11
N ARG A 49 3.65 -1.78 5.70
CA ARG A 49 4.83 -0.91 5.69
C ARG A 49 6.07 -1.76 5.54
N ALA A 50 7.00 -1.30 4.71
CA ALA A 50 8.29 -1.95 4.55
C ALA A 50 9.42 -0.93 4.37
N GLY A 51 10.62 -1.30 4.80
CA GLY A 51 11.80 -0.47 4.73
C GLY A 51 12.87 -0.97 5.68
N PHE A 52 13.72 -0.08 6.17
CA PHE A 52 14.79 -0.38 7.12
C PHE A 52 14.51 0.24 8.50
N VAL A 53 14.90 -0.45 9.54
CA VAL A 53 14.82 0.04 10.93
C VAL A 53 16.04 0.92 11.19
N VAL A 54 15.91 2.20 10.92
CA VAL A 54 16.99 3.19 11.09
C VAL A 54 16.45 4.47 11.70
N GLU A 55 17.29 5.21 12.38
CA GLU A 55 16.94 6.53 12.92
C GLU A 55 17.00 7.59 11.80
N ASP A 56 17.98 7.46 10.91
CA ASP A 56 18.17 8.32 9.75
C ASP A 56 18.91 7.58 8.63
N GLY A 57 19.22 8.27 7.53
CA GLY A 57 19.93 7.70 6.38
C GLY A 57 21.35 7.21 6.70
N ALA A 58 21.99 7.72 7.73
CA ALA A 58 23.34 7.28 8.13
C ALA A 58 23.31 5.88 8.76
N GLY A 59 22.15 5.45 9.27
CA GLY A 59 21.95 4.12 9.83
C GLY A 59 21.68 3.03 8.79
N LEU A 60 21.55 3.37 7.51
CA LEU A 60 21.34 2.39 6.45
C LEU A 60 22.53 1.43 6.31
N PRO A 61 22.30 0.16 5.93
CA PRO A 61 23.38 -0.79 5.67
C PRO A 61 24.40 -0.28 4.64
N ALA A 62 25.65 -0.67 4.79
CA ALA A 62 26.70 -0.28 3.85
C ALA A 62 26.34 -0.70 2.41
N GLY A 63 26.60 0.18 1.46
CA GLY A 63 26.37 -0.05 0.03
C GLY A 63 24.98 0.32 -0.48
N ILE A 64 24.07 0.77 0.40
CA ILE A 64 22.71 1.24 0.01
C ILE A 64 22.44 2.65 0.54
N GLY A 65 23.45 3.48 0.69
CA GLY A 65 23.28 4.85 1.16
C GLY A 65 22.39 5.72 0.27
N ASP A 66 22.16 5.32 -0.97
CA ASP A 66 21.25 5.91 -1.95
C ASP A 66 19.83 5.30 -1.92
N TYR A 67 19.47 4.58 -0.86
CA TYR A 67 18.16 3.90 -0.73
C TYR A 67 16.99 4.85 -0.95
N VAL A 68 17.06 6.04 -0.39
CA VAL A 68 15.99 7.03 -0.52
C VAL A 68 15.88 7.51 -1.97
N GLU A 69 16.97 7.92 -2.57
CA GLU A 69 17.00 8.49 -3.92
C GLU A 69 16.67 7.43 -4.98
N ARG A 70 17.16 6.22 -4.78
CA ARG A 70 17.06 5.16 -5.79
C ARG A 70 15.75 4.38 -5.74
N LEU A 71 15.18 4.18 -4.56
CA LEU A 71 13.99 3.37 -4.39
C LEU A 71 12.82 4.16 -3.81
N VAL A 72 13.02 4.83 -2.67
CA VAL A 72 11.91 5.44 -1.91
C VAL A 72 11.29 6.62 -2.65
N ALA A 73 12.12 7.54 -3.17
CA ALA A 73 11.62 8.73 -3.84
C ALA A 73 10.86 8.39 -5.14
N PRO A 74 11.39 7.57 -6.08
CA PRO A 74 10.63 7.15 -7.26
C PRO A 74 9.34 6.41 -6.90
N TYR A 75 9.36 5.57 -5.86
CA TYR A 75 8.18 4.89 -5.36
C TYR A 75 7.10 5.88 -4.90
N PHE A 76 7.45 6.85 -4.05
CA PHE A 76 6.49 7.83 -3.55
C PHE A 76 5.97 8.76 -4.65
N GLU A 77 6.78 9.11 -5.65
CA GLU A 77 6.32 9.84 -6.83
C GLU A 77 5.27 9.03 -7.61
N ALA A 78 5.50 7.73 -7.80
CA ALA A 78 4.54 6.85 -8.46
C ALA A 78 3.23 6.72 -7.68
N VAL A 79 3.32 6.53 -6.36
CA VAL A 79 2.16 6.46 -5.45
C VAL A 79 1.38 7.77 -5.48
N ALA A 80 2.04 8.92 -5.41
CA ALA A 80 1.39 10.23 -5.45
C ALA A 80 0.66 10.46 -6.79
N GLU A 81 1.26 10.06 -7.91
CA GLU A 81 0.60 10.16 -9.23
C GLU A 81 -0.59 9.21 -9.33
N TRP A 82 -0.46 7.98 -8.82
CA TRP A 82 -1.54 7.00 -8.76
C TRP A 82 -2.73 7.54 -7.97
N TYR A 83 -2.51 8.12 -6.77
CA TYR A 83 -3.55 8.76 -5.98
C TYR A 83 -4.16 9.98 -6.69
N GLY A 84 -3.34 10.77 -7.37
CA GLY A 84 -3.81 11.93 -8.13
C GLY A 84 -4.74 11.57 -9.29
N ALA A 85 -4.57 10.38 -9.87
CA ALA A 85 -5.41 9.86 -10.94
C ALA A 85 -6.66 9.12 -10.45
N LEU A 86 -6.73 8.79 -9.16
CA LEU A 86 -7.81 8.00 -8.58
C LEU A 86 -9.08 8.84 -8.39
N HIS A 87 -10.13 8.54 -9.16
CA HIS A 87 -11.44 9.18 -9.02
C HIS A 87 -12.58 8.29 -9.55
N VAL A 88 -13.82 8.62 -9.17
CA VAL A 88 -15.01 7.97 -9.72
C VAL A 88 -15.08 8.20 -11.24
N GLY A 89 -15.30 7.17 -12.02
CA GLY A 89 -15.31 7.18 -13.49
C GLY A 89 -13.93 6.94 -14.13
N GLN A 90 -12.83 6.89 -13.36
CA GLN A 90 -11.52 6.55 -13.91
C GLN A 90 -11.48 5.07 -14.29
N ARG A 91 -10.81 4.75 -15.40
CA ARG A 91 -10.54 3.36 -15.78
C ARG A 91 -9.32 2.83 -15.01
N GLY A 92 -9.44 1.61 -14.49
CA GLY A 92 -8.35 0.97 -13.74
C GLY A 92 -7.06 0.79 -14.52
N GLY A 93 -7.15 0.62 -15.85
CA GLY A 93 -5.98 0.53 -16.73
C GLY A 93 -5.08 1.77 -16.69
N VAL A 94 -5.64 2.97 -16.47
CA VAL A 94 -4.85 4.20 -16.34
C VAL A 94 -3.97 4.15 -15.09
N LEU A 95 -4.49 3.59 -13.99
CA LEU A 95 -3.71 3.43 -12.75
C LEU A 95 -2.58 2.42 -12.94
N GLN A 96 -2.82 1.35 -13.70
CA GLN A 96 -1.77 0.40 -14.07
C GLN A 96 -0.68 1.06 -14.93
N GLU A 97 -1.06 1.80 -15.97
CA GLU A 97 -0.13 2.49 -16.86
C GLU A 97 0.80 3.48 -16.14
N ILE A 98 0.30 4.13 -15.06
CA ILE A 98 1.13 5.00 -14.21
C ILE A 98 2.27 4.20 -13.59
N ILE A 99 1.97 3.05 -13.02
CA ILE A 99 2.98 2.21 -12.36
C ILE A 99 3.93 1.59 -13.38
N ASP A 100 3.43 1.11 -14.51
CA ASP A 100 4.28 0.58 -15.59
C ASP A 100 5.27 1.62 -16.10
N ARG A 101 4.85 2.88 -16.23
CA ARG A 101 5.71 3.98 -16.66
C ARG A 101 6.72 4.41 -15.59
N ARG A 102 6.30 4.48 -14.32
CA ARG A 102 7.12 4.99 -13.21
C ARG A 102 8.06 3.95 -12.63
N LEU A 103 7.59 2.71 -12.50
CA LEU A 103 8.26 1.63 -11.81
C LEU A 103 8.43 0.38 -12.69
N GLY A 104 8.31 0.52 -14.01
CA GLY A 104 8.45 -0.60 -14.96
C GLY A 104 9.88 -1.08 -15.17
N ASP A 105 10.90 -0.38 -14.64
CA ASP A 105 12.28 -0.87 -14.64
C ASP A 105 12.39 -2.15 -13.79
N ALA A 106 13.14 -3.13 -14.30
CA ALA A 106 13.33 -4.42 -13.65
C ALA A 106 13.90 -4.31 -12.22
N PHE A 107 14.59 -3.21 -11.90
CA PHE A 107 15.08 -2.93 -10.56
C PHE A 107 13.95 -2.89 -9.53
N PHE A 108 12.80 -2.33 -9.87
CA PHE A 108 11.68 -2.25 -8.91
C PHE A 108 10.98 -3.59 -8.70
N GLY A 109 11.02 -4.50 -9.68
CA GLY A 109 10.46 -5.84 -9.54
C GLY A 109 8.97 -5.86 -9.15
N ILE A 110 8.17 -4.93 -9.70
CA ILE A 110 6.72 -4.90 -9.45
C ILE A 110 6.08 -6.15 -10.06
N GLY A 111 5.59 -7.03 -9.20
CA GLY A 111 5.03 -8.32 -9.61
C GLY A 111 3.54 -8.49 -9.33
N LEU A 112 2.93 -7.55 -8.59
CA LEU A 112 1.51 -7.56 -8.27
C LEU A 112 0.78 -6.43 -9.02
N ASN A 113 -0.54 -6.58 -9.18
CA ASN A 113 -1.39 -5.49 -9.61
C ASN A 113 -1.32 -4.34 -8.58
N PRO A 114 -1.19 -3.09 -9.03
CA PRO A 114 -0.90 -1.95 -8.15
C PRO A 114 -2.14 -1.40 -7.43
N GLY A 115 -3.08 -2.26 -7.12
CA GLY A 115 -4.28 -1.95 -6.35
C GLY A 115 -5.36 -3.00 -6.57
N HIS A 116 -6.17 -3.26 -5.55
CA HIS A 116 -7.26 -4.23 -5.60
C HIS A 116 -8.46 -3.75 -4.80
N LEU A 117 -9.61 -4.40 -4.97
CA LEU A 117 -10.79 -4.13 -4.15
C LEU A 117 -10.59 -4.70 -2.74
N LEU A 118 -11.10 -3.99 -1.75
CA LEU A 118 -11.22 -4.48 -0.38
C LEU A 118 -12.54 -5.24 -0.22
N GLY A 119 -12.47 -6.39 0.42
CA GLY A 119 -13.65 -7.22 0.68
C GLY A 119 -13.31 -8.44 1.52
N LEU A 120 -14.07 -9.51 1.31
CA LEU A 120 -13.80 -10.81 1.92
C LEU A 120 -12.60 -11.50 1.27
N ASP A 121 -12.39 -11.23 -0.02
CA ASP A 121 -11.33 -11.82 -0.83
C ASP A 121 -10.25 -10.77 -1.03
N GLU A 122 -9.33 -10.66 -0.08
CA GLU A 122 -8.17 -9.79 -0.17
C GLU A 122 -7.41 -10.07 -1.46
N TRP A 123 -6.93 -9.04 -2.17
CA TRP A 123 -6.17 -9.01 -3.42
C TRP A 123 -6.71 -9.82 -4.64
N VAL A 124 -7.74 -10.64 -4.50
CA VAL A 124 -8.25 -11.51 -5.59
C VAL A 124 -8.95 -10.72 -6.68
N SER A 125 -9.68 -9.67 -6.32
CA SER A 125 -10.44 -8.85 -7.26
C SER A 125 -9.80 -7.48 -7.44
N SER A 126 -9.41 -7.16 -8.67
CA SER A 126 -8.83 -5.86 -8.99
C SER A 126 -9.44 -5.26 -10.25
N PRO A 127 -9.80 -3.97 -10.22
CA PRO A 127 -10.06 -3.21 -11.45
C PRO A 127 -8.76 -2.74 -12.13
N VAL A 128 -7.60 -2.84 -11.44
CA VAL A 128 -6.31 -2.30 -11.87
C VAL A 128 -5.44 -3.40 -12.43
N PHE A 129 -5.38 -3.48 -13.76
CA PHE A 129 -4.54 -4.43 -14.51
C PHE A 129 -4.27 -3.90 -15.93
N PRO A 130 -3.29 -4.43 -16.65
CA PRO A 130 -2.95 -3.98 -18.01
C PRO A 130 -4.15 -4.01 -18.97
N GLY A 131 -4.45 -2.86 -19.58
CA GLY A 131 -5.57 -2.72 -20.51
C GLY A 131 -6.97 -2.74 -19.89
N SER A 132 -7.09 -2.65 -18.56
CA SER A 132 -8.39 -2.64 -17.89
C SER A 132 -9.28 -1.49 -18.36
N THR A 133 -10.49 -1.81 -18.77
CA THR A 133 -11.57 -0.85 -19.09
C THR A 133 -12.58 -0.71 -17.95
N VAL A 134 -12.34 -1.37 -16.81
CA VAL A 134 -13.23 -1.31 -15.65
C VAL A 134 -13.22 0.09 -15.07
N GLU A 135 -14.40 0.72 -15.02
CA GLU A 135 -14.56 2.04 -14.42
C GLU A 135 -14.69 1.94 -12.89
N LEU A 136 -13.96 2.79 -12.20
CA LEU A 136 -14.08 2.95 -10.75
C LEU A 136 -15.38 3.65 -10.41
N ARG A 137 -16.11 3.13 -9.42
CA ARG A 137 -17.44 3.62 -9.05
C ARG A 137 -17.49 4.10 -7.61
N SER A 138 -18.43 5.00 -7.33
CA SER A 138 -18.81 5.36 -5.97
C SER A 138 -19.20 4.12 -5.17
N GLY A 139 -18.72 4.02 -3.94
CA GLY A 139 -18.91 2.85 -3.07
C GLY A 139 -17.81 1.80 -3.19
N MET A 140 -16.91 1.88 -4.17
CA MET A 140 -15.75 1.00 -4.21
C MET A 140 -14.76 1.36 -3.10
N ALA A 141 -14.31 0.35 -2.36
CA ALA A 141 -13.18 0.42 -1.46
C ALA A 141 -12.00 -0.33 -2.09
N LEU A 142 -10.86 0.35 -2.18
CA LEU A 142 -9.65 -0.19 -2.77
C LEU A 142 -8.50 -0.14 -1.77
N GLN A 143 -7.57 -1.04 -1.95
CA GLN A 143 -6.25 -1.01 -1.34
C GLN A 143 -5.25 -0.51 -2.37
N VAL A 144 -4.40 0.46 -2.04
CA VAL A 144 -3.21 0.74 -2.82
C VAL A 144 -2.19 -0.34 -2.46
N ASP A 145 -1.73 -1.09 -3.44
CA ASP A 145 -0.86 -2.24 -3.22
C ASP A 145 0.29 -2.25 -4.24
N ILE A 146 1.20 -1.29 -4.07
CA ILE A 146 2.36 -1.12 -4.93
C ILE A 146 3.59 -1.57 -4.14
N ILE A 147 4.10 -2.75 -4.45
CA ILE A 147 5.18 -3.37 -3.68
C ILE A 147 6.39 -3.63 -4.59
N PRO A 148 7.40 -2.76 -4.55
CA PRO A 148 8.68 -3.06 -5.14
C PRO A 148 9.34 -4.27 -4.46
N ALA A 149 9.87 -5.19 -5.24
CA ALA A 149 10.63 -6.34 -4.77
C ALA A 149 11.94 -6.39 -5.53
N THR A 150 12.91 -5.57 -5.13
CA THR A 150 14.15 -5.37 -5.91
C THR A 150 15.00 -6.63 -6.05
N GLY A 151 14.85 -7.61 -5.16
CA GLY A 151 15.70 -8.80 -5.13
C GLY A 151 17.18 -8.49 -4.82
N THR A 152 17.47 -7.29 -4.34
CA THR A 152 18.82 -6.78 -4.08
C THR A 152 18.97 -6.28 -2.65
N ALA A 153 20.11 -5.70 -2.31
CA ALA A 153 20.36 -5.11 -0.98
C ALA A 153 19.42 -3.93 -0.66
N TRP A 154 18.84 -3.26 -1.67
CA TRP A 154 17.83 -2.21 -1.46
C TRP A 154 16.49 -2.74 -0.94
N PHE A 155 16.27 -4.06 -0.99
CA PHE A 155 15.13 -4.75 -0.42
C PHE A 155 13.79 -4.29 -1.02
N THR A 156 13.00 -3.54 -0.26
CA THR A 156 11.71 -2.99 -0.66
C THR A 156 11.41 -1.70 0.09
N THR A 157 10.39 -1.00 -0.34
CA THR A 157 9.67 0.03 0.43
C THR A 157 8.20 -0.07 0.07
N ASN A 158 7.29 0.11 1.01
CA ASN A 158 5.89 0.29 0.67
C ASN A 158 5.12 1.03 1.73
N ILE A 159 4.03 1.65 1.28
CA ILE A 159 2.88 2.02 2.07
C ILE A 159 1.67 1.38 1.42
N GLU A 160 0.83 0.77 2.19
CA GLU A 160 -0.40 0.16 1.72
C GLU A 160 -1.53 0.62 2.62
N ASP A 161 -2.49 1.33 2.04
CA ASP A 161 -3.61 1.94 2.75
C ASP A 161 -4.92 1.75 1.99
N GLY A 162 -6.00 1.59 2.73
CA GLY A 162 -7.35 1.48 2.17
C GLY A 162 -7.93 2.85 1.79
N ILE A 163 -8.64 2.89 0.67
CA ILE A 163 -9.29 4.07 0.11
C ILE A 163 -10.74 3.73 -0.22
N ALA A 164 -11.67 4.62 0.12
CA ALA A 164 -13.05 4.52 -0.32
C ALA A 164 -13.36 5.65 -1.32
N LEU A 165 -13.94 5.28 -2.47
CA LEU A 165 -14.41 6.23 -3.46
C LEU A 165 -15.85 6.62 -3.15
N ALA A 166 -16.10 7.91 -3.06
CA ALA A 166 -17.44 8.44 -2.79
C ALA A 166 -17.72 9.67 -3.67
N ASP A 167 -18.79 9.60 -4.44
CA ASP A 167 -19.34 10.77 -5.14
C ASP A 167 -20.01 11.75 -4.16
N ALA A 168 -20.58 12.83 -4.69
CA ALA A 168 -21.20 13.86 -3.86
C ALA A 168 -22.43 13.31 -3.09
N ALA A 169 -23.19 12.40 -3.71
CA ALA A 169 -24.39 11.84 -3.09
C ALA A 169 -24.02 10.93 -1.91
N LEU A 170 -23.09 10.00 -2.10
CA LEU A 170 -22.62 9.13 -1.03
C LEU A 170 -21.93 9.89 0.10
N ARG A 171 -21.17 10.96 -0.22
CA ARG A 171 -20.59 11.81 0.82
C ARG A 171 -21.64 12.52 1.67
N ALA A 172 -22.71 13.02 1.03
CA ALA A 172 -23.82 13.65 1.75
C ALA A 172 -24.56 12.66 2.65
N GLU A 173 -24.82 11.44 2.15
CA GLU A 173 -25.43 10.36 2.92
C GLU A 173 -24.56 9.98 4.14
N LEU A 174 -23.27 9.77 3.96
CA LEU A 174 -22.33 9.44 5.05
C LEU A 174 -22.28 10.56 6.10
N ALA A 175 -22.24 11.82 5.66
CA ALA A 175 -22.25 12.97 6.57
C ALA A 175 -23.52 13.06 7.40
N ALA A 176 -24.66 12.73 6.82
CA ALA A 176 -25.96 12.75 7.51
C ALA A 176 -26.15 11.54 8.43
N ALA A 177 -25.82 10.34 7.95
CA ALA A 177 -26.07 9.10 8.69
C ALA A 177 -25.02 8.83 9.77
N TYR A 178 -23.76 9.28 9.58
CA TYR A 178 -22.61 8.98 10.45
C TYR A 178 -21.76 10.21 10.72
N PRO A 179 -22.30 11.29 11.33
CA PRO A 179 -21.62 12.58 11.43
C PRO A 179 -20.26 12.52 12.16
N ASP A 180 -20.16 11.73 13.24
CA ASP A 180 -18.90 11.59 13.98
C ASP A 180 -17.82 10.85 13.19
N ALA A 181 -18.20 9.78 12.47
CA ALA A 181 -17.27 9.08 11.59
C ALA A 181 -16.84 9.96 10.42
N TRP A 182 -17.79 10.71 9.85
CA TRP A 182 -17.50 11.66 8.78
C TRP A 182 -16.52 12.75 9.21
N ALA A 183 -16.71 13.33 10.39
CA ALA A 183 -15.78 14.31 10.94
C ALA A 183 -14.36 13.75 11.09
N ARG A 184 -14.19 12.51 11.59
CA ARG A 184 -12.88 11.85 11.66
C ARG A 184 -12.26 11.62 10.28
N ILE A 185 -13.06 11.19 9.29
CA ILE A 185 -12.58 11.03 7.90
C ILE A 185 -12.08 12.36 7.34
N GLN A 186 -12.84 13.47 7.51
CA GLN A 186 -12.44 14.78 7.03
C GLN A 186 -11.16 15.29 7.73
N HIS A 187 -10.99 14.99 9.02
CA HIS A 187 -9.77 15.36 9.74
C HIS A 187 -8.52 14.66 9.18
N ARG A 188 -8.63 13.41 8.74
CA ARG A 188 -7.52 12.63 8.16
C ARG A 188 -7.15 13.02 6.74
N ARG A 189 -8.00 13.77 6.04
CA ARG A 189 -7.78 14.24 4.65
C ARG A 189 -7.05 15.58 4.56
N ARG A 190 -6.66 16.17 5.68
CA ARG A 190 -6.01 17.49 5.76
C ARG A 190 -4.50 17.43 5.74
#